data_f7126896136214dd870210c3362c5fba
#
_entry.id   f7126896136214dd870210c3362c5fba
#
_cell.length_a   1.000
_cell.length_b   1.000
_cell.length_c   1.000
_cell.angle_alpha   90.00
_cell.angle_beta   90.00
_cell.angle_gamma   90.00
#
_symmetry.space_group_name_H-M   'P 1'
#
loop_
_entity.id
_entity.type
_entity.pdbx_description
1 polymer ?
#
loop_
_entity_poly.entity_id
_entity_poly.type
_entity_poly.pdbx_seq_one_letter_code
_entity_poly.pdbx_strand_id
1 'polypeptide(L)'
;MRTKTLSLFDSFYGKISPSMFYRTIAAIYLFDFLDRLRARKYPRDWYSILERELDGLISNFSFFDRSFDFSANDFAAWSETDKNFDIEKKTGKVYFDLWKNFGKEEFFAQALSALKDRFEKNGISVSSVNDALDDGCGSGRYSFALKRLGCARVKGIDISAEAIELARRMSPFPADEVSFTQGSVLKLPFGDESFDFIFSNGVLHHTKDDKKGLKEIYRMLKDSGRCWLYLYGGKESLFWDIVDLCRKLLSTVPQGYTQSLMRDMGYPPGRIFHRTDFFYVPLNKRYFASEVEAMLKDTGFGNFKRLKRGVQYDWDEIIYENPGIDPYIFGEGEMRYLVSKK
;
A
#
# COMPACT_ATOMS: atom_id res chain seq x y z
N MET A 1 -7.20 24.63 -4.39
CA MET A 1 -7.44 23.51 -5.31
C MET A 1 -8.18 22.37 -4.61
N ARG A 2 -7.66 21.82 -3.53
CA ARG A 2 -8.25 20.66 -2.80
C ARG A 2 -9.73 20.86 -2.43
N THR A 3 -10.11 21.99 -1.83
CA THR A 3 -11.51 22.28 -1.49
C THR A 3 -12.46 22.18 -2.69
N LYS A 4 -12.03 22.69 -3.84
CA LYS A 4 -12.77 22.57 -5.11
C LYS A 4 -12.94 21.11 -5.54
N THR A 5 -11.85 20.30 -5.45
CA THR A 5 -11.86 18.89 -5.79
C THR A 5 -12.79 18.09 -4.88
N LEU A 6 -12.74 18.33 -3.56
CA LEU A 6 -13.63 17.65 -2.62
C LEU A 6 -15.10 18.00 -2.87
N SER A 7 -15.42 19.26 -3.16
CA SER A 7 -16.78 19.67 -3.54
C SER A 7 -17.27 18.99 -4.83
N LEU A 8 -16.39 18.83 -5.82
CA LEU A 8 -16.67 18.11 -7.05
C LEU A 8 -16.95 16.61 -6.75
N PHE A 9 -16.16 16.00 -5.89
CA PHE A 9 -16.34 14.59 -5.49
C PHE A 9 -17.64 14.34 -4.71
N ASP A 10 -18.01 15.25 -3.81
CA ASP A 10 -19.29 15.16 -3.10
C ASP A 10 -20.49 15.33 -4.06
N SER A 11 -20.41 16.27 -5.00
CA SER A 11 -21.41 16.43 -6.06
C SER A 11 -21.53 15.17 -6.93
N PHE A 12 -20.40 14.59 -7.35
CA PHE A 12 -20.37 13.36 -8.12
C PHE A 12 -21.01 12.19 -7.34
N TYR A 13 -20.58 11.99 -6.09
CA TYR A 13 -21.13 10.92 -5.24
C TYR A 13 -22.64 11.02 -5.03
N GLY A 14 -23.17 12.23 -4.93
CA GLY A 14 -24.61 12.46 -4.78
C GLY A 14 -25.43 12.16 -6.05
N LYS A 15 -24.79 12.17 -7.21
CA LYS A 15 -25.45 11.94 -8.51
C LYS A 15 -25.32 10.52 -9.04
N ILE A 16 -24.33 9.72 -8.54
CA ILE A 16 -24.10 8.38 -9.04
C ILE A 16 -25.16 7.41 -8.52
N SER A 17 -25.59 6.49 -9.40
CA SER A 17 -26.50 5.40 -9.04
C SER A 17 -25.99 4.59 -7.86
N PRO A 18 -26.85 4.14 -6.93
CA PRO A 18 -26.47 3.26 -5.82
C PRO A 18 -26.07 1.85 -6.26
N SER A 19 -26.24 1.48 -7.53
CA SER A 19 -25.86 0.19 -8.07
C SER A 19 -24.41 -0.18 -7.78
N MET A 20 -24.14 -1.40 -7.29
CA MET A 20 -22.79 -1.90 -7.05
C MET A 20 -21.95 -1.87 -8.32
N PHE A 21 -22.54 -2.19 -9.48
CA PHE A 21 -21.85 -2.15 -10.76
C PHE A 21 -21.32 -0.75 -11.08
N TYR A 22 -22.19 0.27 -11.08
CA TYR A 22 -21.77 1.64 -11.40
C TYR A 22 -20.78 2.21 -10.40
N ARG A 23 -20.97 1.94 -9.11
CA ARG A 23 -20.02 2.36 -8.07
C ARG A 23 -18.67 1.72 -8.25
N THR A 24 -18.62 0.44 -8.63
CA THR A 24 -17.36 -0.25 -8.88
C THR A 24 -16.67 0.27 -10.14
N ILE A 25 -17.41 0.43 -11.24
CA ILE A 25 -16.86 1.03 -12.47
C ILE A 25 -16.34 2.44 -12.20
N ALA A 26 -17.09 3.27 -11.48
CA ALA A 26 -16.66 4.61 -11.13
C ALA A 26 -15.37 4.62 -10.29
N ALA A 27 -15.27 3.75 -9.29
CA ALA A 27 -14.08 3.66 -8.44
C ALA A 27 -12.85 3.22 -9.24
N ILE A 28 -13.00 2.20 -10.12
CA ILE A 28 -11.92 1.74 -11.00
C ILE A 28 -11.49 2.87 -11.94
N TYR A 29 -12.44 3.50 -12.60
CA TYR A 29 -12.18 4.58 -13.55
C TYR A 29 -11.50 5.79 -12.91
N LEU A 30 -11.96 6.20 -11.74
CA LEU A 30 -11.36 7.28 -10.95
C LEU A 30 -9.94 6.99 -10.53
N PHE A 31 -9.68 5.77 -10.06
CA PHE A 31 -8.32 5.40 -9.68
C PHE A 31 -7.39 5.39 -10.91
N ASP A 32 -7.86 4.93 -12.06
CA ASP A 32 -7.11 4.96 -13.33
C ASP A 32 -6.90 6.37 -13.88
N PHE A 33 -7.61 7.37 -13.36
CA PHE A 33 -7.39 8.76 -13.75
C PHE A 33 -5.93 9.20 -13.51
N LEU A 34 -5.32 8.76 -12.43
CA LEU A 34 -3.91 9.06 -12.15
C LEU A 34 -2.96 8.44 -13.18
N ASP A 35 -3.24 7.23 -13.66
CA ASP A 35 -2.50 6.60 -14.76
C ASP A 35 -2.68 7.39 -16.07
N ARG A 36 -3.88 7.91 -16.34
CA ARG A 36 -4.16 8.76 -17.50
C ARG A 36 -3.47 10.14 -17.42
N LEU A 37 -3.40 10.73 -16.22
CA LEU A 37 -2.60 11.95 -16.00
C LEU A 37 -1.12 11.70 -16.28
N ARG A 38 -0.60 10.56 -15.81
CA ARG A 38 0.80 10.17 -16.07
C ARG A 38 1.08 10.02 -17.56
N ALA A 39 0.21 9.33 -18.30
CA ALA A 39 0.33 9.19 -19.76
C ALA A 39 0.36 10.53 -20.51
N ARG A 40 -0.27 11.55 -19.96
CA ARG A 40 -0.28 12.94 -20.46
C ARG A 40 0.81 13.83 -19.83
N LYS A 41 1.76 13.26 -19.10
CA LYS A 41 2.83 13.96 -18.36
C LYS A 41 2.29 15.02 -17.38
N TYR A 42 1.22 14.70 -16.67
CA TYR A 42 0.58 15.54 -15.64
C TYR A 42 0.26 16.97 -16.13
N PRO A 43 -0.71 17.15 -17.04
CA PRO A 43 -1.04 18.43 -17.63
C PRO A 43 -1.55 19.42 -16.55
N ARG A 44 -1.28 20.71 -16.73
CA ARG A 44 -1.67 21.76 -15.78
C ARG A 44 -3.19 21.93 -15.63
N ASP A 45 -3.95 21.58 -16.66
CA ASP A 45 -5.42 21.62 -16.70
C ASP A 45 -6.08 20.33 -16.20
N TRP A 46 -5.35 19.50 -15.45
CA TRP A 46 -5.82 18.21 -14.91
C TRP A 46 -7.19 18.28 -14.20
N TYR A 47 -7.48 19.40 -13.52
CA TYR A 47 -8.76 19.60 -12.84
C TYR A 47 -9.92 19.65 -13.85
N SER A 48 -9.80 20.42 -14.92
CA SER A 48 -10.82 20.50 -15.96
C SER A 48 -10.99 19.17 -16.71
N ILE A 49 -9.93 18.39 -16.82
CA ILE A 49 -10.00 17.02 -17.37
C ILE A 49 -10.81 16.12 -16.42
N LEU A 50 -10.51 16.15 -15.11
CA LEU A 50 -11.23 15.38 -14.09
C LEU A 50 -12.73 15.72 -14.07
N GLU A 51 -13.06 17.00 -14.06
CA GLU A 51 -14.46 17.49 -14.06
C GLU A 51 -15.23 16.94 -15.28
N ARG A 52 -14.68 17.05 -16.49
CA ARG A 52 -15.30 16.49 -17.71
C ARG A 52 -15.45 14.96 -17.67
N GLU A 53 -14.46 14.26 -17.12
CA GLU A 53 -14.51 12.80 -17.03
C GLU A 53 -15.60 12.35 -16.04
N LEU A 54 -15.78 13.04 -14.92
CA LEU A 54 -16.84 12.75 -13.95
C LEU A 54 -18.24 13.04 -14.53
N ASP A 55 -18.42 14.15 -15.23
CA ASP A 55 -19.68 14.48 -15.91
C ASP A 55 -20.00 13.44 -17.01
N GLY A 56 -18.98 13.00 -17.74
CA GLY A 56 -19.10 11.93 -18.72
C GLY A 56 -19.57 10.60 -18.12
N LEU A 57 -19.03 10.22 -16.96
CA LEU A 57 -19.48 9.01 -16.25
C LEU A 57 -20.94 9.09 -15.82
N ILE A 58 -21.37 10.22 -15.24
CA ILE A 58 -22.78 10.43 -14.86
C ILE A 58 -23.68 10.33 -16.06
N SER A 59 -23.33 10.98 -17.18
CA SER A 59 -24.12 10.99 -18.42
C SER A 59 -24.25 9.59 -18.99
N ASN A 60 -23.16 8.81 -19.03
CA ASN A 60 -23.15 7.45 -19.54
C ASN A 60 -23.98 6.52 -18.65
N PHE A 61 -23.84 6.59 -17.32
CA PHE A 61 -24.63 5.77 -16.41
C PHE A 61 -26.14 6.10 -16.51
N SER A 62 -26.49 7.37 -16.61
CA SER A 62 -27.88 7.79 -16.81
C SER A 62 -28.44 7.34 -18.15
N PHE A 63 -27.62 7.19 -19.18
CA PHE A 63 -28.03 6.62 -20.45
C PHE A 63 -28.31 5.12 -20.32
N PHE A 64 -27.38 4.37 -19.67
CA PHE A 64 -27.54 2.92 -19.46
C PHE A 64 -28.75 2.62 -18.57
N ASP A 65 -28.98 3.35 -17.46
CA ASP A 65 -30.15 3.16 -16.60
C ASP A 65 -31.49 3.33 -17.34
N ARG A 66 -31.52 4.23 -18.32
CA ARG A 66 -32.73 4.40 -19.18
C ARG A 66 -32.89 3.35 -20.25
N SER A 67 -31.78 2.75 -20.69
CA SER A 67 -31.76 1.77 -21.79
C SER A 67 -31.91 0.32 -21.30
N PHE A 68 -31.51 0.07 -20.06
CA PHE A 68 -31.52 -1.25 -19.44
C PHE A 68 -32.09 -1.11 -18.03
N ASP A 69 -33.26 -1.70 -17.80
CA ASP A 69 -33.89 -1.75 -16.47
C ASP A 69 -33.07 -2.67 -15.53
N PHE A 70 -31.98 -2.16 -15.00
CA PHE A 70 -31.25 -2.80 -13.91
C PHE A 70 -32.02 -2.56 -12.61
N SER A 71 -33.13 -3.28 -12.41
CA SER A 71 -33.86 -3.22 -11.15
C SER A 71 -32.92 -3.62 -10.00
N ALA A 72 -32.84 -2.76 -9.00
CA ALA A 72 -31.89 -2.83 -7.87
C ALA A 72 -32.09 -4.06 -6.96
N ASN A 73 -32.92 -5.04 -7.33
CA ASN A 73 -33.38 -6.10 -6.45
C ASN A 73 -32.51 -7.37 -6.40
N ASP A 74 -31.53 -7.52 -7.27
CA ASP A 74 -30.81 -8.80 -7.34
C ASP A 74 -29.62 -8.96 -6.38
N PHE A 75 -29.29 -7.97 -5.54
CA PHE A 75 -28.08 -7.98 -4.73
C PHE A 75 -28.27 -7.70 -3.22
N ALA A 76 -29.45 -7.92 -2.69
CA ALA A 76 -29.77 -7.69 -1.26
C ALA A 76 -29.12 -8.71 -0.27
N ALA A 77 -28.30 -9.66 -0.74
CA ALA A 77 -27.90 -10.83 0.05
C ALA A 77 -26.46 -10.81 0.63
N TRP A 78 -25.74 -9.67 0.58
CA TRP A 78 -24.36 -9.62 1.08
C TRP A 78 -24.18 -8.54 2.17
N SER A 79 -24.73 -8.78 3.36
CA SER A 79 -24.37 -8.01 4.56
C SER A 79 -23.53 -8.87 5.48
N GLU A 80 -22.22 -8.82 5.41
CA GLU A 80 -21.33 -9.26 6.49
C GLU A 80 -21.36 -8.21 7.61
N THR A 81 -22.28 -8.38 8.55
CA THR A 81 -22.26 -7.64 9.82
C THR A 81 -21.45 -8.42 10.84
N ASP A 82 -20.13 -8.38 10.73
CA ASP A 82 -19.27 -8.91 11.79
C ASP A 82 -18.95 -7.79 12.79
N LYS A 83 -19.62 -7.83 13.96
CA LYS A 83 -19.52 -6.80 15.01
C LYS A 83 -18.26 -6.93 15.88
N ASN A 84 -17.46 -8.01 15.73
CA ASN A 84 -16.21 -8.22 16.45
C ASN A 84 -15.01 -8.09 15.49
N PHE A 85 -14.62 -6.85 15.23
CA PHE A 85 -13.69 -6.50 14.20
C PHE A 85 -12.25 -6.44 14.71
N ASP A 86 -11.44 -7.46 14.45
CA ASP A 86 -9.99 -7.41 14.60
C ASP A 86 -9.36 -6.83 13.31
N ILE A 87 -8.98 -5.54 13.38
CA ILE A 87 -8.42 -4.80 12.23
C ILE A 87 -7.17 -5.48 11.67
N GLU A 88 -6.28 -5.98 12.53
CA GLU A 88 -5.03 -6.62 12.12
C GLU A 88 -5.31 -7.92 11.36
N LYS A 89 -6.21 -8.75 11.87
CA LYS A 89 -6.61 -10.01 11.21
C LYS A 89 -7.29 -9.75 9.86
N LYS A 90 -8.16 -8.75 9.77
CA LYS A 90 -8.80 -8.40 8.50
C LYS A 90 -7.79 -7.86 7.50
N THR A 91 -6.85 -7.03 7.93
CA THR A 91 -5.74 -6.57 7.11
C THR A 91 -4.96 -7.76 6.55
N GLY A 92 -4.55 -8.71 7.42
CA GLY A 92 -3.87 -9.94 7.01
C GLY A 92 -4.66 -10.76 5.98
N LYS A 93 -5.99 -10.90 6.16
CA LYS A 93 -6.85 -11.62 5.22
C LYS A 93 -6.93 -10.94 3.85
N VAL A 94 -7.09 -9.62 3.82
CA VAL A 94 -7.09 -8.85 2.55
C VAL A 94 -5.81 -9.11 1.78
N TYR A 95 -4.66 -9.00 2.44
CA TYR A 95 -3.37 -9.24 1.81
C TYR A 95 -3.19 -10.69 1.37
N PHE A 96 -3.55 -11.68 2.18
CA PHE A 96 -3.46 -13.08 1.78
C PHE A 96 -4.29 -13.38 0.52
N ASP A 97 -5.53 -12.89 0.45
CA ASP A 97 -6.40 -13.06 -0.72
C ASP A 97 -5.82 -12.41 -1.99
N LEU A 98 -4.99 -11.40 -1.82
CA LEU A 98 -4.28 -10.74 -2.92
C LEU A 98 -3.06 -11.55 -3.39
N TRP A 99 -2.28 -12.11 -2.46
CA TRP A 99 -1.04 -12.82 -2.75
C TRP A 99 -1.22 -14.18 -3.44
N LYS A 100 -2.30 -14.91 -3.15
CA LYS A 100 -2.53 -16.27 -3.67
C LYS A 100 -2.63 -16.37 -5.20
N ASN A 101 -2.82 -15.24 -5.89
CA ASN A 101 -3.06 -15.19 -7.33
C ASN A 101 -1.83 -14.91 -8.20
N PHE A 102 -0.64 -14.75 -7.60
CA PHE A 102 0.58 -14.44 -8.34
C PHE A 102 1.36 -15.70 -8.76
N GLY A 103 1.94 -15.67 -9.98
CA GLY A 103 2.94 -16.64 -10.41
C GLY A 103 4.23 -16.52 -9.59
N LYS A 104 4.83 -17.67 -9.20
CA LYS A 104 5.95 -17.71 -8.25
C LYS A 104 7.15 -16.86 -8.69
N GLU A 105 7.62 -17.04 -9.92
CA GLU A 105 8.88 -16.42 -10.39
C GLU A 105 8.73 -14.91 -10.60
N GLU A 106 7.67 -14.47 -11.27
CA GLU A 106 7.43 -13.06 -11.55
C GLU A 106 7.28 -12.24 -10.26
N PHE A 107 6.55 -12.78 -9.29
CA PHE A 107 6.30 -12.14 -8.00
C PHE A 107 7.58 -11.87 -7.21
N PHE A 108 8.50 -12.83 -7.15
CA PHE A 108 9.77 -12.69 -6.44
C PHE A 108 10.79 -11.87 -7.23
N ALA A 109 10.86 -12.04 -8.55
CA ALA A 109 11.78 -11.30 -9.40
C ALA A 109 11.48 -9.80 -9.38
N GLN A 110 10.20 -9.41 -9.44
CA GLN A 110 9.79 -8.00 -9.34
C GLN A 110 10.15 -7.38 -8.00
N ALA A 111 9.95 -8.09 -6.88
CA ALA A 111 10.30 -7.60 -5.55
C ALA A 111 11.81 -7.38 -5.41
N LEU A 112 12.61 -8.36 -5.90
CA LEU A 112 14.07 -8.27 -5.88
C LEU A 112 14.57 -7.09 -6.72
N SER A 113 14.10 -6.96 -7.96
CA SER A 113 14.49 -5.86 -8.85
C SER A 113 14.14 -4.51 -8.25
N ALA A 114 12.90 -4.34 -7.78
CA ALA A 114 12.46 -3.08 -7.19
C ALA A 114 13.22 -2.71 -5.91
N LEU A 115 13.52 -3.69 -5.04
CA LEU A 115 14.29 -3.44 -3.83
C LEU A 115 15.75 -3.09 -4.14
N LYS A 116 16.34 -3.80 -5.09
CA LYS A 116 17.69 -3.52 -5.58
C LYS A 116 17.82 -2.10 -6.11
N ASP A 117 16.94 -1.68 -7.01
CA ASP A 117 16.94 -0.33 -7.58
C ASP A 117 16.78 0.75 -6.50
N ARG A 118 15.86 0.55 -5.54
CA ARG A 118 15.67 1.46 -4.40
C ARG A 118 16.91 1.58 -3.54
N PHE A 119 17.57 0.45 -3.25
CA PHE A 119 18.78 0.42 -2.43
C PHE A 119 19.93 1.11 -3.14
N GLU A 120 20.20 0.76 -4.40
CA GLU A 120 21.27 1.36 -5.20
C GLU A 120 21.11 2.87 -5.35
N LYS A 121 19.92 3.35 -5.71
CA LYS A 121 19.64 4.79 -5.85
C LYS A 121 19.78 5.60 -4.55
N ASN A 122 19.66 4.95 -3.40
CA ASN A 122 19.79 5.60 -2.10
C ASN A 122 21.10 5.27 -1.37
N GLY A 123 22.01 4.51 -2.01
CA GLY A 123 23.31 4.13 -1.43
C GLY A 123 23.19 3.17 -0.24
N ILE A 124 22.21 2.27 -0.27
CA ILE A 124 21.97 1.29 0.79
C ILE A 124 22.58 -0.05 0.37
N SER A 125 23.42 -0.64 1.25
CA SER A 125 23.91 -2.01 1.10
C SER A 125 23.52 -2.83 2.33
N VAL A 126 23.17 -4.09 2.09
CA VAL A 126 22.84 -5.07 3.14
C VAL A 126 23.76 -6.29 3.10
N SER A 127 24.83 -6.27 2.30
CA SER A 127 25.75 -7.40 2.13
C SER A 127 26.55 -7.75 3.39
N SER A 128 26.66 -6.82 4.34
CA SER A 128 27.31 -7.04 5.64
C SER A 128 26.35 -7.32 6.79
N VAL A 129 25.06 -7.47 6.49
CA VAL A 129 24.01 -7.71 7.49
C VAL A 129 23.99 -9.20 7.86
N ASN A 130 24.24 -9.51 9.14
CA ASN A 130 24.16 -10.89 9.63
C ASN A 130 22.72 -11.27 9.93
N ASP A 131 21.97 -10.46 10.70
CA ASP A 131 20.60 -10.75 11.11
C ASP A 131 19.67 -9.64 10.63
N ALA A 132 18.77 -9.96 9.69
CA ALA A 132 17.72 -9.08 9.21
C ALA A 132 16.35 -9.53 9.69
N LEU A 133 15.45 -8.58 9.96
CA LEU A 133 14.03 -8.79 10.19
C LEU A 133 13.23 -8.16 9.05
N ASP A 134 12.35 -8.94 8.44
CA ASP A 134 11.27 -8.46 7.54
C ASP A 134 9.99 -8.34 8.39
N ASP A 135 9.70 -7.11 8.83
CA ASP A 135 8.64 -6.78 9.76
C ASP A 135 7.34 -6.55 8.99
N GLY A 136 6.38 -7.49 9.08
CA GLY A 136 5.20 -7.57 8.23
C GLY A 136 5.49 -8.20 6.87
N CYS A 137 6.13 -9.37 6.87
CA CYS A 137 6.71 -10.00 5.68
C CYS A 137 5.69 -10.53 4.65
N GLY A 138 4.40 -10.66 5.04
CA GLY A 138 3.40 -11.28 4.18
C GLY A 138 3.82 -12.66 3.72
N SER A 139 3.79 -12.90 2.41
CA SER A 139 4.23 -14.16 1.77
C SER A 139 5.75 -14.29 1.58
N GLY A 140 6.55 -13.43 2.21
CA GLY A 140 8.01 -13.54 2.26
C GLY A 140 8.78 -12.99 1.05
N ARG A 141 8.13 -12.30 0.12
CA ARG A 141 8.80 -11.85 -1.12
C ARG A 141 9.98 -10.92 -0.87
N TYR A 142 9.88 -10.02 0.10
CA TYR A 142 10.99 -9.14 0.48
C TYR A 142 12.00 -9.84 1.39
N SER A 143 11.58 -10.80 2.21
CA SER A 143 12.51 -11.65 2.95
C SER A 143 13.47 -12.38 2.00
N PHE A 144 12.97 -12.95 0.90
CA PHE A 144 13.81 -13.59 -0.12
C PHE A 144 14.67 -12.59 -0.90
N ALA A 145 14.13 -11.37 -1.16
CA ALA A 145 14.90 -10.31 -1.80
C ALA A 145 16.08 -9.86 -0.91
N LEU A 146 15.87 -9.65 0.38
CA LEU A 146 16.91 -9.30 1.35
C LEU A 146 18.00 -10.37 1.41
N LYS A 147 17.61 -11.66 1.46
CA LYS A 147 18.58 -12.78 1.41
C LYS A 147 19.40 -12.75 0.13
N ARG A 148 18.79 -12.55 -1.03
CA ARG A 148 19.48 -12.46 -2.32
C ARG A 148 20.36 -11.22 -2.47
N LEU A 149 20.05 -10.13 -1.75
CA LEU A 149 20.86 -8.91 -1.70
C LEU A 149 22.03 -9.00 -0.71
N GLY A 150 22.17 -10.13 -0.01
CA GLY A 150 23.36 -10.45 0.77
C GLY A 150 23.19 -10.52 2.28
N CYS A 151 21.98 -10.39 2.84
CA CYS A 151 21.76 -10.67 4.26
C CYS A 151 22.09 -12.14 4.57
N ALA A 152 22.89 -12.39 5.62
CA ALA A 152 23.26 -13.76 5.96
C ALA A 152 22.07 -14.58 6.49
N ARG A 153 21.25 -14.00 7.36
CA ARG A 153 20.01 -14.59 7.88
C ARG A 153 18.86 -13.58 7.81
N VAL A 154 17.67 -14.05 7.45
CA VAL A 154 16.47 -13.22 7.41
C VAL A 154 15.34 -13.90 8.19
N LYS A 155 14.75 -13.19 9.14
CA LYS A 155 13.53 -13.61 9.83
C LYS A 155 12.36 -12.78 9.33
N GLY A 156 11.29 -13.44 8.88
CA GLY A 156 10.04 -12.78 8.52
C GLY A 156 9.00 -12.96 9.62
N ILE A 157 8.23 -11.93 9.90
CA ILE A 157 7.08 -11.99 10.82
C ILE A 157 5.85 -11.35 10.18
N ASP A 158 4.70 -11.98 10.33
CA ASP A 158 3.42 -11.46 9.88
C ASP A 158 2.28 -11.95 10.78
N ILE A 159 1.19 -11.20 10.86
CA ILE A 159 0.02 -11.55 11.65
C ILE A 159 -0.80 -12.69 11.03
N SER A 160 -0.77 -12.84 9.69
CA SER A 160 -1.51 -13.86 8.96
C SER A 160 -0.78 -15.21 9.01
N ALA A 161 -1.41 -16.19 9.65
CA ALA A 161 -0.93 -17.56 9.67
C ALA A 161 -0.82 -18.15 8.25
N GLU A 162 -1.80 -17.86 7.41
CA GLU A 162 -1.88 -18.33 6.03
C GLU A 162 -0.74 -17.75 5.18
N ALA A 163 -0.41 -16.45 5.37
CA ALA A 163 0.70 -15.81 4.69
C ALA A 163 2.05 -16.43 5.11
N ILE A 164 2.23 -16.69 6.40
CA ILE A 164 3.42 -17.36 6.96
C ILE A 164 3.56 -18.79 6.43
N GLU A 165 2.48 -19.55 6.38
CA GLU A 165 2.50 -20.90 5.82
C GLU A 165 2.86 -20.87 4.33
N LEU A 166 2.29 -19.94 3.57
CA LEU A 166 2.64 -19.72 2.17
C LEU A 166 4.12 -19.37 2.02
N ALA A 167 4.63 -18.42 2.83
CA ALA A 167 6.03 -18.02 2.81
C ALA A 167 6.99 -19.21 3.06
N ARG A 168 6.68 -20.03 4.06
CA ARG A 168 7.46 -21.27 4.36
C ARG A 168 7.47 -22.24 3.19
N ARG A 169 6.31 -22.50 2.60
CA ARG A 169 6.15 -23.44 1.47
C ARG A 169 6.86 -22.93 0.22
N MET A 170 6.92 -21.62 0.02
CA MET A 170 7.53 -21.00 -1.16
C MET A 170 9.03 -20.71 -0.99
N SER A 171 9.58 -20.85 0.21
CA SER A 171 10.98 -20.53 0.48
C SER A 171 11.93 -21.38 -0.37
N PRO A 172 12.82 -20.75 -1.17
CA PRO A 172 13.90 -21.46 -1.86
C PRO A 172 15.14 -21.60 -0.98
N PHE A 173 15.10 -21.14 0.27
CA PHE A 173 16.22 -21.15 1.22
C PHE A 173 15.93 -22.07 2.39
N PRO A 174 16.97 -22.68 3.00
CA PRO A 174 16.80 -23.47 4.20
C PRO A 174 16.38 -22.60 5.41
N ALA A 175 15.74 -23.21 6.41
CA ALA A 175 15.12 -22.50 7.52
C ALA A 175 16.10 -21.78 8.47
N ASP A 176 17.38 -22.18 8.47
CA ASP A 176 18.47 -21.50 9.19
C ASP A 176 18.94 -20.22 8.50
N GLU A 177 18.66 -20.08 7.20
CA GLU A 177 18.96 -18.86 6.44
C GLU A 177 17.74 -17.93 6.35
N VAL A 178 16.54 -18.46 6.07
CA VAL A 178 15.30 -17.68 5.98
C VAL A 178 14.20 -18.41 6.74
N SER A 179 13.71 -17.79 7.79
CA SER A 179 12.66 -18.36 8.65
C SER A 179 11.47 -17.41 8.81
N PHE A 180 10.29 -17.98 9.11
CA PHE A 180 9.05 -17.23 9.22
C PHE A 180 8.31 -17.58 10.51
N THR A 181 7.78 -16.56 11.19
CA THR A 181 7.05 -16.67 12.44
C THR A 181 5.75 -15.89 12.38
N GLN A 182 4.66 -16.48 12.83
CA GLN A 182 3.42 -15.73 12.99
C GLN A 182 3.51 -14.84 14.24
N GLY A 183 3.12 -13.57 14.12
CA GLY A 183 3.08 -12.64 15.24
C GLY A 183 2.70 -11.22 14.82
N SER A 184 2.38 -10.39 15.81
CA SER A 184 2.05 -8.98 15.60
C SER A 184 3.29 -8.12 15.67
N VAL A 185 3.42 -7.18 14.74
CA VAL A 185 4.47 -6.14 14.72
C VAL A 185 4.37 -5.17 15.92
N LEU A 186 3.27 -5.21 16.66
CA LEU A 186 3.07 -4.44 17.89
C LEU A 186 3.58 -5.16 19.14
N LYS A 187 3.99 -6.42 19.04
CA LYS A 187 4.59 -7.21 20.11
C LYS A 187 5.44 -8.32 19.50
N LEU A 188 6.67 -7.98 19.21
CA LEU A 188 7.58 -8.86 18.50
C LEU A 188 8.24 -9.86 19.43
N PRO A 189 8.27 -11.18 19.10
CA PRO A 189 8.75 -12.25 19.97
C PRO A 189 10.28 -12.40 19.93
N PHE A 190 11.01 -11.31 19.73
CA PHE A 190 12.46 -11.32 19.67
C PHE A 190 13.05 -10.48 20.80
N GLY A 191 14.27 -10.80 21.20
CA GLY A 191 15.00 -10.05 22.21
C GLY A 191 15.42 -8.66 21.77
N ASP A 192 15.83 -7.85 22.72
CA ASP A 192 16.39 -6.53 22.44
C ASP A 192 17.68 -6.67 21.63
N GLU A 193 18.00 -5.69 20.80
CA GLU A 193 19.25 -5.59 20.03
C GLU A 193 19.59 -6.85 19.22
N SER A 194 18.56 -7.48 18.63
CA SER A 194 18.71 -8.75 17.90
C SER A 194 19.08 -8.58 16.43
N PHE A 195 18.78 -7.42 15.82
CA PHE A 195 18.92 -7.27 14.36
C PHE A 195 19.85 -6.14 13.94
N ASP A 196 20.66 -6.43 12.92
CA ASP A 196 21.51 -5.45 12.25
C ASP A 196 20.70 -4.60 11.26
N PHE A 197 19.65 -5.20 10.68
CA PHE A 197 18.78 -4.54 9.72
C PHE A 197 17.32 -4.95 9.94
N ILE A 198 16.43 -3.95 10.01
CA ILE A 198 14.98 -4.18 10.05
C ILE A 198 14.36 -3.55 8.80
N PHE A 199 13.53 -4.33 8.11
CA PHE A 199 12.80 -3.90 6.92
C PHE A 199 11.31 -3.87 7.23
N SER A 200 10.77 -2.69 7.50
CA SER A 200 9.33 -2.44 7.74
C SER A 200 8.75 -1.69 6.56
N ASN A 201 8.19 -2.40 5.60
CA ASN A 201 7.82 -1.86 4.30
C ASN A 201 6.31 -1.90 4.08
N GLY A 202 5.63 -0.82 4.41
CA GLY A 202 4.19 -0.71 4.16
C GLY A 202 3.34 -1.39 5.23
N VAL A 203 3.74 -1.35 6.50
CA VAL A 203 3.13 -2.14 7.58
C VAL A 203 2.48 -1.28 8.65
N LEU A 204 3.24 -0.40 9.31
CA LEU A 204 2.78 0.26 10.53
C LEU A 204 1.57 1.18 10.33
N HIS A 205 1.42 1.77 9.15
CA HIS A 205 0.26 2.60 8.83
C HIS A 205 -1.06 1.81 8.69
N HIS A 206 -1.00 0.49 8.72
CA HIS A 206 -2.16 -0.40 8.79
C HIS A 206 -2.44 -0.92 10.21
N THR A 207 -1.66 -0.49 11.21
CA THR A 207 -1.83 -0.88 12.60
C THR A 207 -2.61 0.16 13.41
N LYS A 208 -3.23 -0.28 14.51
CA LYS A 208 -3.90 0.65 15.44
C LYS A 208 -2.91 1.58 16.12
N ASP A 209 -1.70 1.10 16.42
CA ASP A 209 -0.68 1.79 17.21
C ASP A 209 0.69 1.71 16.51
N ASP A 210 0.89 2.57 15.53
CA ASP A 210 2.12 2.74 14.76
C ASP A 210 3.30 3.17 15.65
N LYS A 211 3.06 4.00 16.68
CA LYS A 211 4.09 4.41 17.64
C LYS A 211 4.60 3.22 18.46
N LYS A 212 3.72 2.30 18.84
CA LYS A 212 4.11 1.06 19.51
C LYS A 212 4.96 0.18 18.61
N GLY A 213 4.58 0.04 17.32
CA GLY A 213 5.39 -0.66 16.33
C GLY A 213 6.78 -0.05 16.17
N LEU A 214 6.90 1.29 16.11
CA LEU A 214 8.20 1.97 16.08
C LEU A 214 9.05 1.70 17.33
N LYS A 215 8.44 1.65 18.52
CA LYS A 215 9.15 1.29 19.76
C LYS A 215 9.66 -0.15 19.74
N GLU A 216 8.91 -1.09 19.18
CA GLU A 216 9.37 -2.47 19.00
C GLU A 216 10.55 -2.54 18.01
N ILE A 217 10.48 -1.83 16.88
CA ILE A 217 11.60 -1.72 15.93
C ILE A 217 12.83 -1.14 16.64
N TYR A 218 12.69 -0.05 17.38
CA TYR A 218 13.79 0.57 18.13
C TYR A 218 14.42 -0.39 19.14
N ARG A 219 13.59 -1.11 19.91
CA ARG A 219 14.04 -2.07 20.92
C ARG A 219 14.90 -3.18 20.31
N MET A 220 14.45 -3.74 19.18
CA MET A 220 15.11 -4.88 18.55
C MET A 220 16.32 -4.51 17.68
N LEU A 221 16.43 -3.26 17.27
CA LEU A 221 17.55 -2.80 16.47
C LEU A 221 18.81 -2.75 17.32
N LYS A 222 19.92 -3.31 16.85
CA LYS A 222 21.25 -3.14 17.48
C LYS A 222 21.68 -1.67 17.44
N ASP A 223 22.58 -1.25 18.29
CA ASP A 223 23.09 0.13 18.32
C ASP A 223 23.62 0.62 16.98
N SER A 224 24.33 -0.24 16.25
CA SER A 224 24.85 0.02 14.90
C SER A 224 23.88 -0.37 13.78
N GLY A 225 22.70 -0.85 14.15
CA GLY A 225 21.70 -1.35 13.21
C GLY A 225 20.98 -0.23 12.49
N ARG A 226 20.39 -0.58 11.35
CA ARG A 226 19.59 0.33 10.51
C ARG A 226 18.23 -0.26 10.22
N CYS A 227 17.21 0.61 10.11
CA CYS A 227 15.89 0.20 9.68
C CYS A 227 15.49 0.95 8.40
N TRP A 228 15.01 0.19 7.40
CA TRP A 228 14.19 0.73 6.31
C TRP A 228 12.76 0.82 6.82
N LEU A 229 12.23 2.03 6.84
CA LEU A 229 10.85 2.31 7.21
C LEU A 229 10.11 2.90 6.02
N TYR A 230 9.00 2.29 5.62
CA TYR A 230 8.08 2.86 4.63
C TYR A 230 6.68 2.99 5.22
N LEU A 231 6.18 4.22 5.23
CA LEU A 231 4.81 4.58 5.60
C LEU A 231 4.11 5.29 4.44
N TYR A 232 2.78 5.31 4.43
CA TYR A 232 2.04 6.08 3.44
C TYR A 232 2.23 7.58 3.67
N GLY A 233 2.80 8.24 2.66
CA GLY A 233 2.92 9.70 2.59
C GLY A 233 1.81 10.35 1.79
N GLY A 234 2.11 11.54 1.27
CA GLY A 234 1.21 12.29 0.42
C GLY A 234 -0.11 12.68 1.07
N LYS A 235 -0.13 12.82 2.39
CA LYS A 235 -1.32 13.28 3.13
C LYS A 235 -1.88 14.55 2.51
N GLU A 236 -3.21 14.60 2.34
CA GLU A 236 -3.92 15.72 1.70
C GLU A 236 -3.63 15.90 0.19
N SER A 237 -3.25 14.83 -0.51
CA SER A 237 -3.04 14.83 -1.96
C SER A 237 -4.28 14.42 -2.75
N LEU A 238 -4.29 14.75 -4.05
CA LEU A 238 -5.31 14.30 -5.00
C LEU A 238 -5.41 12.77 -5.04
N PHE A 239 -4.26 12.06 -4.98
CA PHE A 239 -4.23 10.60 -4.93
C PHE A 239 -5.12 10.08 -3.79
N TRP A 240 -4.92 10.59 -2.58
CA TRP A 240 -5.68 10.11 -1.42
C TRP A 240 -7.12 10.60 -1.41
N ASP A 241 -7.40 11.79 -1.92
CA ASP A 241 -8.78 12.28 -2.06
C ASP A 241 -9.56 11.41 -3.07
N ILE A 242 -8.91 10.92 -4.16
CA ILE A 242 -9.49 9.92 -5.08
C ILE A 242 -9.68 8.56 -4.37
N VAL A 243 -8.69 8.08 -3.63
CA VAL A 243 -8.81 6.83 -2.87
C VAL A 243 -9.97 6.90 -1.88
N ASP A 244 -10.13 8.01 -1.16
CA ASP A 244 -11.23 8.19 -0.20
C ASP A 244 -12.60 8.19 -0.88
N LEU A 245 -12.72 8.82 -2.05
CA LEU A 245 -13.93 8.72 -2.86
C LEU A 245 -14.19 7.28 -3.33
N CYS A 246 -13.16 6.57 -3.81
CA CYS A 246 -13.31 5.15 -4.19
C CYS A 246 -13.76 4.29 -3.00
N ARG A 247 -13.17 4.48 -1.83
CA ARG A 247 -13.60 3.78 -0.59
C ARG A 247 -15.04 4.08 -0.21
N LYS A 248 -15.47 5.35 -0.36
CA LYS A 248 -16.86 5.77 -0.13
C LYS A 248 -17.82 5.12 -1.12
N LEU A 249 -17.47 5.07 -2.40
CA LEU A 249 -18.23 4.38 -3.44
C LEU A 249 -18.37 2.87 -3.17
N LEU A 250 -17.30 2.24 -2.72
CA LEU A 250 -17.20 0.79 -2.51
C LEU A 250 -17.59 0.35 -1.09
N SER A 251 -18.06 1.26 -0.23
CA SER A 251 -18.34 0.96 1.19
C SER A 251 -19.37 -0.17 1.41
N THR A 252 -20.25 -0.39 0.44
CA THR A 252 -21.28 -1.46 0.46
C THR A 252 -21.02 -2.54 -0.58
N VAL A 253 -19.91 -2.47 -1.32
CA VAL A 253 -19.55 -3.41 -2.38
C VAL A 253 -18.57 -4.45 -1.83
N PRO A 254 -18.86 -5.76 -1.95
CA PRO A 254 -17.94 -6.80 -1.53
C PRO A 254 -16.62 -6.76 -2.31
N GLN A 255 -15.51 -6.97 -1.62
CA GLN A 255 -14.18 -7.02 -2.23
C GLN A 255 -14.10 -8.01 -3.40
N GLY A 256 -14.67 -9.22 -3.22
CA GLY A 256 -14.68 -10.27 -4.25
C GLY A 256 -15.40 -9.85 -5.53
N TYR A 257 -16.47 -9.06 -5.41
CA TYR A 257 -17.19 -8.51 -6.56
C TYR A 257 -16.30 -7.56 -7.38
N THR A 258 -15.66 -6.60 -6.70
CA THR A 258 -14.73 -5.66 -7.35
C THR A 258 -13.56 -6.38 -8.02
N GLN A 259 -12.98 -7.38 -7.35
CA GLN A 259 -11.89 -8.19 -7.93
C GLN A 259 -12.34 -9.00 -9.14
N SER A 260 -13.55 -9.59 -9.12
CA SER A 260 -14.10 -10.33 -10.26
C SER A 260 -14.32 -9.40 -11.45
N LEU A 261 -14.95 -8.26 -11.22
CA LEU A 261 -15.19 -7.29 -12.28
C LEU A 261 -13.87 -6.79 -12.91
N MET A 262 -12.85 -6.49 -12.10
CA MET A 262 -11.54 -6.13 -12.63
C MET A 262 -10.91 -7.26 -13.47
N ARG A 263 -11.04 -8.53 -13.06
CA ARG A 263 -10.56 -9.67 -13.86
C ARG A 263 -11.30 -9.75 -15.21
N ASP A 264 -12.62 -9.62 -15.19
CA ASP A 264 -13.45 -9.65 -16.39
C ASP A 264 -13.13 -8.50 -17.35
N MET A 265 -12.70 -7.35 -16.80
CA MET A 265 -12.18 -6.20 -17.56
C MET A 265 -10.74 -6.40 -18.06
N GLY A 266 -10.09 -7.52 -17.76
CA GLY A 266 -8.73 -7.83 -18.21
C GLY A 266 -7.60 -7.18 -17.41
N TYR A 267 -7.86 -6.72 -16.19
CA TYR A 267 -6.78 -6.17 -15.33
C TYR A 267 -5.82 -7.29 -14.88
N PRO A 268 -4.50 -7.06 -15.00
CA PRO A 268 -3.52 -8.03 -14.53
C PRO A 268 -3.52 -8.13 -12.99
N PRO A 269 -3.13 -9.29 -12.42
CA PRO A 269 -3.15 -9.53 -10.97
C PRO A 269 -2.51 -8.42 -10.12
N GLY A 270 -1.37 -7.88 -10.56
CA GLY A 270 -0.68 -6.79 -9.85
C GLY A 270 -1.50 -5.51 -9.76
N ARG A 271 -2.27 -5.17 -10.79
CA ARG A 271 -3.15 -4.00 -10.76
C ARG A 271 -4.38 -4.25 -9.88
N ILE A 272 -4.94 -5.45 -9.89
CA ILE A 272 -6.04 -5.84 -9.00
C ILE A 272 -5.58 -5.76 -7.55
N PHE A 273 -4.39 -6.30 -7.25
CA PHE A 273 -3.77 -6.21 -5.93
C PHE A 273 -3.70 -4.76 -5.44
N HIS A 274 -3.03 -3.91 -6.19
CA HIS A 274 -2.74 -2.53 -5.81
C HIS A 274 -4.02 -1.71 -5.55
N ARG A 275 -5.06 -1.89 -6.39
CA ARG A 275 -6.34 -1.20 -6.19
C ARG A 275 -7.10 -1.73 -4.98
N THR A 276 -7.16 -3.05 -4.83
CA THR A 276 -7.87 -3.68 -3.71
C THR A 276 -7.23 -3.31 -2.37
N ASP A 277 -5.93 -3.21 -2.32
CA ASP A 277 -5.19 -2.72 -1.14
C ASP A 277 -5.70 -1.34 -0.71
N PHE A 278 -5.68 -0.36 -1.59
CA PHE A 278 -6.17 0.98 -1.27
C PHE A 278 -7.66 1.02 -0.93
N PHE A 279 -8.48 0.21 -1.59
CA PHE A 279 -9.93 0.28 -1.45
C PHE A 279 -10.46 -0.39 -0.18
N TYR A 280 -9.89 -1.54 0.21
CA TYR A 280 -10.52 -2.45 1.19
C TYR A 280 -9.73 -2.66 2.47
N VAL A 281 -8.45 -2.30 2.54
CA VAL A 281 -7.71 -2.39 3.81
C VAL A 281 -8.36 -1.48 4.85
N PRO A 282 -8.67 -2.01 6.06
CA PRO A 282 -9.48 -1.29 7.04
C PRO A 282 -8.88 0.04 7.48
N LEU A 283 -7.56 0.09 7.64
CA LEU A 283 -6.84 1.23 8.18
C LEU A 283 -5.76 1.69 7.20
N ASN A 284 -5.81 2.97 6.82
CA ASN A 284 -4.87 3.63 5.93
C ASN A 284 -4.42 4.96 6.56
N LYS A 285 -3.49 4.92 7.51
CA LYS A 285 -2.89 6.13 8.09
C LYS A 285 -1.95 6.76 7.07
N ARG A 286 -1.96 8.07 6.99
CA ARG A 286 -1.17 8.88 6.04
C ARG A 286 -0.47 9.99 6.79
N TYR A 287 0.73 10.31 6.38
CA TYR A 287 1.59 11.21 7.15
C TYR A 287 2.17 12.31 6.28
N PHE A 288 2.40 13.47 6.91
CA PHE A 288 3.39 14.44 6.47
C PHE A 288 4.77 14.02 6.94
N ALA A 289 5.81 14.47 6.26
CA ALA A 289 7.20 14.18 6.66
C ALA A 289 7.47 14.62 8.10
N SER A 290 7.00 15.82 8.49
CA SER A 290 7.14 16.35 9.84
C SER A 290 6.52 15.45 10.93
N GLU A 291 5.39 14.80 10.64
CA GLU A 291 4.74 13.88 11.58
C GLU A 291 5.58 12.61 11.77
N VAL A 292 6.12 12.03 10.67
CA VAL A 292 6.99 10.85 10.75
C VAL A 292 8.29 11.19 11.49
N GLU A 293 8.92 12.31 11.17
CA GLU A 293 10.16 12.74 11.82
C GLU A 293 9.97 13.02 13.31
N ALA A 294 8.81 13.58 13.71
CA ALA A 294 8.47 13.73 15.13
C ALA A 294 8.31 12.36 15.81
N MET A 295 7.60 11.42 15.18
CA MET A 295 7.45 10.06 15.75
C MET A 295 8.80 9.34 15.88
N LEU A 296 9.72 9.51 14.93
CA LEU A 296 11.06 8.93 15.00
C LEU A 296 11.87 9.51 16.17
N LYS A 297 11.86 10.83 16.34
CA LYS A 297 12.51 11.53 17.48
C LYS A 297 11.91 11.10 18.82
N ASP A 298 10.58 11.08 18.92
CA ASP A 298 9.88 10.66 20.14
C ASP A 298 10.16 9.21 20.53
N THR A 299 10.47 8.35 19.54
CA THR A 299 10.84 6.96 19.76
C THR A 299 12.29 6.83 20.25
N GLY A 300 13.16 7.79 19.95
CA GLY A 300 14.57 7.81 20.35
C GLY A 300 15.55 7.58 19.19
N PHE A 301 15.10 7.53 17.93
CA PHE A 301 16.02 7.43 16.80
C PHE A 301 16.86 8.71 16.67
N GLY A 302 18.20 8.55 16.70
CA GLY A 302 19.15 9.67 16.63
C GLY A 302 19.42 10.14 15.21
N ASN A 303 19.41 9.22 14.24
CA ASN A 303 19.62 9.53 12.84
C ASN A 303 18.51 8.99 11.97
N PHE A 304 18.02 9.79 11.05
CA PHE A 304 17.10 9.37 10.00
C PHE A 304 17.29 10.18 8.73
N LYS A 305 17.28 9.49 7.61
CA LYS A 305 17.41 10.09 6.27
C LYS A 305 16.18 9.72 5.45
N ARG A 306 15.43 10.71 4.97
CA ARG A 306 14.37 10.48 4.01
C ARG A 306 14.96 10.06 2.66
N LEU A 307 14.39 9.00 2.09
CA LEU A 307 14.82 8.39 0.84
C LEU A 307 13.88 8.85 -0.28
N LYS A 308 14.41 9.69 -1.17
CA LYS A 308 13.61 10.35 -2.22
C LYS A 308 13.80 9.75 -3.63
N ARG A 309 14.43 8.60 -3.74
CA ARG A 309 14.64 7.91 -5.02
C ARG A 309 14.07 6.50 -4.94
N GLY A 310 13.56 6.01 -6.05
CA GLY A 310 12.92 4.70 -6.09
C GLY A 310 12.81 4.13 -7.49
N VAL A 311 11.84 3.26 -7.71
CA VAL A 311 11.49 2.76 -9.04
C VAL A 311 10.49 3.70 -9.73
N GLN A 312 10.38 3.55 -11.05
CA GLN A 312 9.58 4.44 -11.92
C GLN A 312 8.11 4.65 -11.51
N TYR A 313 7.54 3.80 -10.67
CA TYR A 313 6.18 3.92 -10.15
C TYR A 313 6.09 4.44 -8.72
N ASP A 314 7.22 4.66 -8.05
CA ASP A 314 7.27 5.31 -6.74
C ASP A 314 6.99 6.81 -6.89
N TRP A 315 6.19 7.39 -6.01
CA TRP A 315 5.79 8.80 -6.12
C TRP A 315 6.99 9.75 -6.06
N ASP A 316 7.96 9.45 -5.20
CA ASP A 316 9.17 10.26 -5.09
C ASP A 316 9.98 10.26 -6.41
N GLU A 317 10.05 9.11 -7.11
CA GLU A 317 10.70 9.04 -8.43
C GLU A 317 9.88 9.77 -9.50
N ILE A 318 8.55 9.63 -9.48
CA ILE A 318 7.65 10.36 -10.38
C ILE A 318 7.81 11.88 -10.21
N ILE A 319 7.86 12.36 -8.95
CA ILE A 319 8.06 13.77 -8.63
C ILE A 319 9.46 14.24 -9.10
N TYR A 320 10.48 13.41 -8.89
CA TYR A 320 11.85 13.69 -9.30
C TYR A 320 11.98 13.82 -10.82
N GLU A 321 11.35 12.93 -11.57
CA GLU A 321 11.37 12.95 -13.06
C GLU A 321 10.48 14.06 -13.64
N ASN A 322 9.52 14.58 -12.88
CA ASN A 322 8.57 15.58 -13.33
C ASN A 322 8.53 16.79 -12.37
N PRO A 323 9.57 17.63 -12.34
CA PRO A 323 9.67 18.72 -11.37
C PRO A 323 8.58 19.80 -11.52
N GLY A 324 7.84 19.80 -12.62
CA GLY A 324 6.69 20.69 -12.87
C GLY A 324 5.33 20.10 -12.51
N ILE A 325 5.28 18.89 -11.92
CA ILE A 325 4.03 18.27 -11.45
C ILE A 325 3.37 19.13 -10.38
N ASP A 326 2.04 19.22 -10.43
CA ASP A 326 1.30 19.93 -9.38
C ASP A 326 1.54 19.23 -8.02
N PRO A 327 2.07 19.95 -7.01
CA PRO A 327 2.35 19.38 -5.69
C PRO A 327 1.15 18.70 -5.02
N TYR A 328 -0.06 19.08 -5.40
CA TYR A 328 -1.27 18.47 -4.88
C TYR A 328 -1.49 17.03 -5.36
N ILE A 329 -0.92 16.61 -6.50
CA ILE A 329 -1.19 15.27 -7.07
C ILE A 329 -0.69 14.16 -6.14
N PHE A 330 0.55 14.24 -5.65
CA PHE A 330 1.15 13.28 -4.74
C PHE A 330 1.58 13.87 -3.38
N GLY A 331 1.26 15.15 -3.14
CA GLY A 331 1.67 15.84 -1.92
C GLY A 331 3.18 15.83 -1.74
N GLU A 332 3.65 15.50 -0.54
CA GLU A 332 5.09 15.41 -0.25
C GLU A 332 5.75 14.11 -0.76
N GLY A 333 5.02 13.24 -1.46
CA GLY A 333 5.54 11.93 -1.89
C GLY A 333 5.40 10.85 -0.79
N GLU A 334 6.21 9.82 -0.89
CA GLU A 334 6.18 8.67 0.02
C GLU A 334 7.07 8.90 1.25
N MET A 335 6.71 8.29 2.36
CA MET A 335 7.47 8.38 3.61
C MET A 335 8.40 7.17 3.76
N ARG A 336 9.50 7.18 2.98
CA ARG A 336 10.57 6.18 3.11
C ARG A 336 11.74 6.78 3.86
N TYR A 337 12.20 6.08 4.89
CA TYR A 337 13.32 6.52 5.71
C TYR A 337 14.31 5.38 5.93
N LEU A 338 15.58 5.72 5.98
CA LEU A 338 16.60 4.89 6.60
C LEU A 338 16.89 5.50 7.97
N VAL A 339 16.67 4.72 9.02
CA VAL A 339 16.78 5.19 10.41
C VAL A 339 17.79 4.36 11.20
N SER A 340 18.43 4.95 12.22
CA SER A 340 19.32 4.27 13.16
C SER A 340 19.21 4.89 14.57
N LYS A 341 19.63 4.13 15.59
CA LYS A 341 19.62 4.62 16.97
C LYS A 341 20.61 5.78 17.16
N LYS A 342 21.77 5.72 16.51
CA LYS A 342 22.86 6.72 16.56
C LYS A 342 23.21 7.18 15.16
#